data_35477f727f9ffb9bf699338db494c154
#
_entry.id   35477f727f9ffb9bf699338db494c154
#
_cell.length_a   1.000
_cell.length_b   1.000
_cell.length_c   1.000
_cell.angle_alpha   90.00
_cell.angle_beta   90.00
_cell.angle_gamma   90.00
#
_symmetry.space_group_name_H-M   'P 1'
#
loop_
_entity.id
_entity.type
_entity.pdbx_description
1 polymer ?
#
loop_
_entity_poly.entity_id
_entity_poly.type
_entity_poly.pdbx_seq_one_letter_code
_entity_poly.pdbx_strand_id
1 'polypeptide(L)'
;MLLENDYFTLYNKGNGRFSLKNFLCRESKMENRFKSVFDIIGPVMIGPSSSHTAGAVAIGREGNKLFGGIPKKVTVHYYGSFAQTHRGHGTDYAIAAGILGFTTSDLRVPKAPEIARKRGIDIRFVEEKGESPIHHPNTAILDMTDGHKKVQ
;
A
#
# COMPACT_ATOMS: atom_id res chain seq x y z
N MET A 1 6.45 -2.68 25.52
CA MET A 1 6.78 -2.62 24.08
C MET A 1 5.55 -2.04 23.39
N LEU A 2 5.58 -0.74 23.14
CA LEU A 2 4.49 -0.01 22.50
C LEU A 2 4.45 -0.40 21.03
N LEU A 3 3.37 -1.06 20.62
CA LEU A 3 3.05 -1.22 19.21
C LEU A 3 2.56 0.15 18.72
N GLU A 4 3.45 0.90 18.07
CA GLU A 4 3.04 2.08 17.31
C GLU A 4 2.07 1.62 16.23
N ASN A 5 0.87 2.18 16.28
CA ASN A 5 -0.14 1.96 15.27
C ASN A 5 0.33 2.62 13.96
N ASP A 6 0.85 1.83 13.03
CA ASP A 6 1.17 2.25 11.67
C ASP A 6 -0.13 2.62 10.93
N TYR A 7 -0.51 3.88 10.98
CA TYR A 7 -1.63 4.39 10.21
C TYR A 7 -1.16 4.74 8.80
N PHE A 8 -1.79 4.12 7.80
CA PHE A 8 -1.61 4.53 6.41
C PHE A 8 -2.55 5.69 6.10
N THR A 9 -2.01 6.76 5.56
CA THR A 9 -2.80 7.90 5.06
C THR A 9 -2.70 7.92 3.54
N LEU A 10 -3.85 7.83 2.85
CA LEU A 10 -3.95 8.04 1.41
C LEU A 10 -4.27 9.50 1.14
N TYR A 11 -3.50 10.13 0.28
CA TYR A 11 -3.69 11.51 -0.13
C TYR A 11 -3.96 11.57 -1.64
N ASN A 12 -5.08 12.19 -2.02
CA ASN A 12 -5.40 12.47 -3.43
C ASN A 12 -5.42 13.98 -3.64
N LYS A 13 -4.58 14.49 -4.53
CA LYS A 13 -4.42 15.91 -4.83
C LYS A 13 -5.69 16.58 -5.39
N GLY A 14 -6.68 15.79 -5.87
CA GLY A 14 -7.93 16.32 -6.44
C GLY A 14 -9.11 16.42 -5.48
N ASN A 15 -9.17 15.58 -4.44
CA ASN A 15 -10.37 15.46 -3.57
C ASN A 15 -10.07 15.49 -2.07
N GLY A 16 -8.91 15.97 -1.64
CA GLY A 16 -8.58 16.08 -0.22
C GLY A 16 -7.97 14.82 0.40
N ARG A 17 -7.77 14.89 1.71
CA ARG A 17 -7.09 13.85 2.49
C ARG A 17 -8.04 12.68 2.76
N PHE A 18 -7.77 11.52 2.18
CA PHE A 18 -8.44 10.26 2.53
C PHE A 18 -7.63 9.56 3.63
N SER A 19 -8.17 9.50 4.82
CA SER A 19 -7.56 8.76 5.93
C SER A 19 -8.17 7.36 6.01
N LEU A 20 -7.35 6.33 5.93
CA LEU A 20 -7.76 4.94 6.23
C LEU A 20 -8.31 4.79 7.67
N LYS A 21 -8.12 5.80 8.52
CA LYS A 21 -8.71 5.87 9.84
C LYS A 21 -10.23 5.67 9.82
N ASN A 22 -10.90 6.17 8.77
CA ASN A 22 -12.35 6.04 8.63
C ASN A 22 -12.80 4.70 8.03
N PHE A 23 -11.87 3.95 7.44
CA PHE A 23 -12.18 2.65 6.85
C PHE A 23 -11.95 1.48 7.83
N LEU A 24 -11.02 1.65 8.78
CA LEU A 24 -10.67 0.60 9.76
C LEU A 24 -11.16 0.91 11.18
N CYS A 25 -11.61 2.13 11.45
CA CYS A 25 -12.05 2.55 12.77
C CYS A 25 -13.49 3.08 12.74
N ARG A 26 -14.45 2.17 12.80
CA ARG A 26 -15.70 2.48 13.49
C ARG A 26 -15.31 2.63 14.96
N GLU A 27 -15.38 3.86 15.47
CA GLU A 27 -15.07 4.16 16.86
C GLU A 27 -15.86 3.23 17.78
N SER A 28 -15.18 2.27 18.38
CA SER A 28 -15.63 1.62 19.60
C SER A 28 -14.66 2.02 20.70
N LYS A 29 -15.22 2.54 21.79
CA LYS A 29 -14.54 2.84 23.05
C LYS A 29 -13.46 1.81 23.37
N MET A 30 -12.29 2.27 23.83
CA MET A 30 -11.17 1.45 24.27
C MET A 30 -11.56 0.67 25.53
N GLU A 31 -12.27 -0.42 25.35
CA GLU A 31 -12.44 -1.48 26.35
C GLU A 31 -11.80 -2.75 25.79
N ASN A 32 -10.78 -3.26 26.48
CA ASN A 32 -10.03 -4.51 26.25
C ASN A 32 -10.11 -5.08 24.83
N ARG A 33 -9.21 -4.59 23.95
CA ARG A 33 -9.24 -4.86 22.50
C ARG A 33 -9.00 -6.31 22.08
N PHE A 34 -8.51 -7.15 22.98
CA PHE A 34 -8.15 -8.52 22.64
C PHE A 34 -9.01 -9.48 23.47
N LYS A 35 -10.01 -10.07 22.83
CA LYS A 35 -10.90 -11.06 23.43
C LYS A 35 -10.42 -12.50 23.16
N SER A 36 -9.56 -12.68 22.17
CA SER A 36 -9.01 -13.99 21.83
C SER A 36 -7.63 -13.85 21.18
N VAL A 37 -6.91 -14.97 21.05
CA VAL A 37 -5.64 -15.03 20.31
C VAL A 37 -5.81 -14.65 18.83
N PHE A 38 -6.98 -14.83 18.27
CA PHE A 38 -7.29 -14.46 16.87
C PHE A 38 -7.33 -12.95 16.63
N ASP A 39 -7.51 -12.14 17.67
CA ASP A 39 -7.43 -10.68 17.56
C ASP A 39 -5.98 -10.19 17.44
N ILE A 40 -5.01 -11.06 17.78
CA ILE A 40 -3.58 -10.78 17.75
C ILE A 40 -2.93 -11.37 16.49
N ILE A 41 -3.56 -12.35 15.86
CA ILE A 41 -3.08 -12.97 14.63
C ILE A 41 -3.28 -11.97 13.49
N GLY A 42 -2.17 -11.58 12.87
CA GLY A 42 -2.18 -10.69 11.70
C GLY A 42 -2.89 -11.32 10.49
N PRO A 43 -3.14 -10.53 9.45
CA PRO A 43 -3.79 -11.03 8.25
C PRO A 43 -2.98 -12.15 7.59
N VAL A 44 -3.68 -13.14 7.03
CA VAL A 44 -3.03 -14.14 6.17
C VAL A 44 -2.41 -13.40 4.99
N MET A 45 -1.10 -13.51 4.83
CA MET A 45 -0.36 -12.80 3.81
C MET A 45 0.80 -13.63 3.24
N ILE A 46 1.18 -13.33 2.01
CA ILE A 46 2.38 -13.83 1.37
C ILE A 46 3.42 -12.69 1.41
N GLY A 47 4.34 -12.79 2.36
CA GLY A 47 5.41 -11.80 2.55
C GLY A 47 5.88 -11.70 4.00
N PRO A 48 7.04 -11.06 4.23
CA PRO A 48 7.72 -11.10 5.53
C PRO A 48 7.21 -10.08 6.55
N SER A 49 6.37 -9.11 6.16
CA SER A 49 6.02 -7.97 7.00
C SER A 49 4.55 -7.58 6.91
N SER A 50 3.88 -7.40 8.06
CA SER A 50 2.50 -6.92 8.09
C SER A 50 2.36 -5.47 7.60
N SER A 51 3.27 -4.59 7.99
CA SER A 51 3.25 -3.19 7.56
C SER A 51 3.75 -3.02 6.12
N HIS A 52 4.91 -3.60 5.78
CA HIS A 52 5.57 -3.39 4.49
C HIS A 52 5.07 -4.32 3.37
N THR A 53 4.40 -5.42 3.70
CA THR A 53 3.79 -6.30 2.69
C THR A 53 2.28 -6.18 2.68
N ALA A 54 1.59 -6.55 3.76
CA ALA A 54 0.13 -6.49 3.76
C ALA A 54 -0.40 -5.06 3.64
N GLY A 55 0.22 -4.10 4.34
CA GLY A 55 -0.08 -2.68 4.19
C GLY A 55 0.17 -2.17 2.78
N ALA A 56 1.27 -2.58 2.16
CA ALA A 56 1.60 -2.19 0.79
C ALA A 56 0.60 -2.75 -0.24
N VAL A 57 0.12 -4.00 -0.08
CA VAL A 57 -0.99 -4.53 -0.90
C VAL A 57 -2.23 -3.65 -0.75
N ALA A 58 -2.56 -3.23 0.48
CA ALA A 58 -3.70 -2.35 0.72
C ALA A 58 -3.55 -0.99 0.00
N ILE A 59 -2.36 -0.37 0.07
CA ILE A 59 -2.06 0.88 -0.66
C ILE A 59 -2.29 0.69 -2.16
N GLY A 60 -1.74 -0.35 -2.76
CA GLY A 60 -1.92 -0.63 -4.19
C GLY A 60 -3.38 -0.86 -4.58
N ARG A 61 -4.17 -1.55 -3.74
CA ARG A 61 -5.60 -1.79 -3.98
C ARG A 61 -6.43 -0.51 -3.89
N GLU A 62 -6.16 0.34 -2.90
CA GLU A 62 -6.85 1.62 -2.81
C GLU A 62 -6.47 2.53 -3.97
N GLY A 63 -5.21 2.55 -4.39
CA GLY A 63 -4.79 3.22 -5.62
C GLY A 63 -5.56 2.73 -6.85
N ASN A 64 -5.70 1.40 -7.02
CA ASN A 64 -6.48 0.82 -8.11
C ASN A 64 -7.96 1.24 -8.07
N LYS A 65 -8.59 1.23 -6.90
CA LYS A 65 -9.98 1.69 -6.73
C LYS A 65 -10.15 3.17 -7.08
N LEU A 66 -9.24 4.02 -6.62
CA LEU A 66 -9.25 5.46 -6.92
C LEU A 66 -9.03 5.71 -8.41
N PHE A 67 -8.16 4.94 -9.02
CA PHE A 67 -7.94 5.00 -10.46
C PHE A 67 -9.16 4.49 -11.25
N GLY A 68 -9.92 3.55 -10.70
CA GLY A 68 -11.15 3.01 -11.34
C GLY A 68 -10.88 2.23 -12.62
N GLY A 69 -9.81 1.42 -12.62
CA GLY A 69 -9.42 0.61 -13.77
C GLY A 69 -7.98 0.11 -13.68
N ILE A 70 -7.45 -0.36 -14.80
CA ILE A 70 -6.06 -0.81 -14.88
C ILE A 70 -5.22 0.31 -15.51
N PRO A 71 -4.26 0.91 -14.76
CA PRO A 71 -3.36 1.92 -15.31
C PRO A 71 -2.40 1.30 -16.32
N LYS A 72 -1.93 2.08 -17.31
CA LYS A 72 -0.85 1.67 -18.22
C LYS A 72 0.53 1.94 -17.64
N LYS A 73 0.65 2.99 -16.82
CA LYS A 73 1.90 3.38 -16.19
C LYS A 73 1.65 3.76 -14.74
N VAL A 74 2.51 3.28 -13.87
CA VAL A 74 2.53 3.60 -12.43
C VAL A 74 3.94 3.98 -12.03
N THR A 75 4.10 5.11 -11.34
CA THR A 75 5.33 5.45 -10.64
C THR A 75 5.04 5.47 -9.16
N VAL A 76 5.79 4.69 -8.40
CA VAL A 76 5.67 4.59 -6.94
C VAL A 76 6.86 5.30 -6.33
N HIS A 77 6.60 6.38 -5.60
CA HIS A 77 7.60 7.16 -4.89
C HIS A 77 7.62 6.75 -3.43
N TYR A 78 8.73 6.21 -2.98
CA TYR A 78 8.95 5.77 -1.61
C TYR A 78 9.69 6.81 -0.78
N TYR A 79 9.25 7.02 0.45
CA TYR A 79 9.89 7.90 1.42
C TYR A 79 10.24 7.13 2.70
N GLY A 80 11.23 7.65 3.43
CA GLY A 80 11.61 7.18 4.76
C GLY A 80 11.90 5.68 4.82
N SER A 81 11.21 4.95 5.70
CA SER A 81 11.43 3.52 5.89
C SER A 81 11.10 2.69 4.64
N PHE A 82 10.07 3.07 3.87
CA PHE A 82 9.78 2.39 2.61
C PHE A 82 10.91 2.53 1.60
N ALA A 83 11.51 3.73 1.47
CA ALA A 83 12.64 3.94 0.56
C ALA A 83 13.85 3.07 0.91
N GLN A 84 14.08 2.80 2.21
CA GLN A 84 15.21 2.02 2.68
C GLN A 84 14.99 0.50 2.58
N THR A 85 13.74 0.04 2.73
CA THR A 85 13.45 -1.38 2.98
C THR A 85 12.60 -2.06 1.92
N HIS A 86 12.07 -1.33 0.92
CA HIS A 86 11.07 -1.84 -0.04
C HIS A 86 11.51 -3.13 -0.75
N ARG A 87 12.80 -3.25 -1.10
CA ARG A 87 13.34 -4.45 -1.76
C ARG A 87 13.37 -5.66 -0.83
N GLY A 88 13.88 -5.48 0.40
CA GLY A 88 14.03 -6.58 1.36
C GLY A 88 12.71 -7.05 1.96
N HIS A 89 11.74 -6.15 2.16
CA HIS A 89 10.45 -6.47 2.74
C HIS A 89 9.35 -6.77 1.72
N GLY A 90 9.69 -6.75 0.42
CA GLY A 90 8.76 -7.09 -0.64
C GLY A 90 7.66 -6.07 -0.90
N THR A 91 7.89 -4.81 -0.53
CA THR A 91 6.94 -3.72 -0.74
C THR A 91 6.63 -3.52 -2.22
N ASP A 92 7.64 -3.70 -3.10
CA ASP A 92 7.50 -3.56 -4.55
C ASP A 92 6.47 -4.52 -5.13
N TYR A 93 6.63 -5.81 -4.87
CA TYR A 93 5.68 -6.80 -5.37
C TYR A 93 4.32 -6.68 -4.68
N ALA A 94 4.29 -6.22 -3.44
CA ALA A 94 3.06 -6.04 -2.69
C ALA A 94 2.20 -4.89 -3.25
N ILE A 95 2.80 -3.73 -3.54
CA ILE A 95 2.09 -2.62 -4.20
C ILE A 95 1.63 -3.04 -5.59
N ALA A 96 2.51 -3.69 -6.39
CA ALA A 96 2.14 -4.19 -7.70
C ALA A 96 0.96 -5.18 -7.63
N ALA A 97 0.95 -6.07 -6.63
CA ALA A 97 -0.15 -7.01 -6.40
C ALA A 97 -1.46 -6.27 -6.09
N GLY A 98 -1.41 -5.25 -5.24
CA GLY A 98 -2.56 -4.40 -4.93
C GLY A 98 -3.11 -3.69 -6.15
N ILE A 99 -2.26 -3.11 -7.00
CA ILE A 99 -2.64 -2.47 -8.27
C ILE A 99 -3.32 -3.47 -9.21
N LEU A 100 -2.90 -4.74 -9.19
CA LEU A 100 -3.53 -5.83 -9.95
C LEU A 100 -4.82 -6.36 -9.31
N GLY A 101 -5.20 -5.87 -8.14
CA GLY A 101 -6.39 -6.29 -7.40
C GLY A 101 -6.22 -7.59 -6.61
N PHE A 102 -4.98 -8.07 -6.40
CA PHE A 102 -4.73 -9.28 -5.62
C PHE A 102 -4.96 -9.04 -4.12
N THR A 103 -5.32 -10.09 -3.40
CA THR A 103 -5.39 -10.08 -1.94
C THR A 103 -4.02 -10.36 -1.32
N THR A 104 -3.86 -10.09 -0.02
CA THR A 104 -2.60 -10.35 0.71
C THR A 104 -2.21 -11.82 0.74
N SER A 105 -3.18 -12.74 0.65
CA SER A 105 -3.00 -14.19 0.66
C SER A 105 -2.88 -14.83 -0.73
N ASP A 106 -2.92 -14.03 -1.80
CA ASP A 106 -2.83 -14.55 -3.16
C ASP A 106 -1.39 -15.03 -3.46
N LEU A 107 -1.24 -16.29 -3.86
CA LEU A 107 0.05 -16.91 -4.18
C LEU A 107 0.81 -16.21 -5.33
N ARG A 108 0.13 -15.38 -6.11
CA ARG A 108 0.72 -14.61 -7.20
C ARG A 108 1.39 -13.33 -6.74
N VAL A 109 1.23 -12.92 -5.48
CA VAL A 109 1.77 -11.67 -4.93
C VAL A 109 3.27 -11.50 -5.22
N PRO A 110 4.16 -12.50 -4.99
CA PRO A 110 5.59 -12.33 -5.29
C PRO A 110 5.91 -12.15 -6.79
N LYS A 111 5.03 -12.60 -7.67
CA LYS A 111 5.17 -12.49 -9.13
C LYS A 111 4.40 -11.31 -9.74
N ALA A 112 3.81 -10.47 -8.90
CA ALA A 112 2.96 -9.37 -9.36
C ALA A 112 3.66 -8.38 -10.32
N PRO A 113 4.93 -7.98 -10.13
CA PRO A 113 5.62 -7.10 -11.09
C PRO A 113 5.76 -7.74 -12.48
N GLU A 114 6.03 -9.03 -12.55
CA GLU A 114 6.12 -9.76 -13.82
C GLU A 114 4.75 -9.85 -14.50
N ILE A 115 3.71 -10.13 -13.71
CA ILE A 115 2.33 -10.19 -14.20
C ILE A 115 1.88 -8.82 -14.72
N ALA A 116 2.20 -7.74 -14.01
CA ALA A 116 1.92 -6.37 -14.42
C ALA A 116 2.56 -6.08 -15.79
N ARG A 117 3.86 -6.39 -15.93
CA ARG A 117 4.58 -6.21 -17.21
C ARG A 117 3.96 -7.02 -18.35
N LYS A 118 3.59 -8.29 -18.11
CA LYS A 118 2.88 -9.11 -19.11
C LYS A 118 1.52 -8.55 -19.52
N ARG A 119 0.86 -7.79 -18.64
CA ARG A 119 -0.40 -7.09 -18.91
C ARG A 119 -0.20 -5.69 -19.53
N GLY A 120 1.04 -5.32 -19.85
CA GLY A 120 1.37 -4.02 -20.45
C GLY A 120 1.34 -2.86 -19.46
N ILE A 121 1.48 -3.13 -18.16
CA ILE A 121 1.56 -2.10 -17.11
C ILE A 121 3.04 -1.85 -16.81
N ASP A 122 3.52 -0.61 -17.05
CA ASP A 122 4.86 -0.15 -16.67
C ASP A 122 4.82 0.36 -15.22
N ILE A 123 5.39 -0.41 -14.29
CA ILE A 123 5.50 -0.01 -12.88
C ILE A 123 6.96 0.34 -12.60
N ARG A 124 7.19 1.56 -12.07
CA ARG A 124 8.50 2.07 -11.68
C ARG A 124 8.49 2.41 -10.19
N PHE A 125 9.59 2.08 -9.53
CA PHE A 125 9.81 2.37 -8.12
C PHE A 125 10.94 3.40 -8.00
N VAL A 126 10.69 4.47 -7.25
CA VAL A 126 11.61 5.59 -7.05
C VAL A 126 11.83 5.79 -5.56
N GLU A 127 13.07 5.78 -5.15
CA GLU A 127 13.49 6.09 -3.78
C GLU A 127 13.67 7.61 -3.67
N GLU A 128 12.78 8.28 -2.93
CA GLU A 128 12.85 9.72 -2.73
C GLU A 128 13.74 10.05 -1.53
N LYS A 129 14.51 11.14 -1.69
CA LYS A 129 15.36 11.67 -0.63
C LYS A 129 14.59 12.73 0.16
N GLY A 130 14.73 12.67 1.49
CA GLY A 130 14.12 13.67 2.37
C GLY A 130 12.83 13.17 3.03
N GLU A 131 12.13 14.12 3.64
CA GLU A 131 10.90 13.87 4.38
C GLU A 131 9.71 13.75 3.45
N SER A 132 8.78 12.86 3.79
CA SER A 132 7.57 12.70 3.00
C SER A 132 6.65 13.94 3.13
N PRO A 133 5.88 14.28 2.09
CA PRO A 133 4.94 15.42 2.14
C PRO A 133 3.87 15.32 3.22
N ILE A 134 3.66 14.11 3.76
CA ILE A 134 2.70 13.85 4.85
C ILE A 134 3.39 13.58 6.19
N HIS A 135 4.71 13.79 6.29
CA HIS A 135 5.52 13.62 7.49
C HIS A 135 5.39 12.23 8.15
N HIS A 136 5.30 11.17 7.33
CA HIS A 136 5.21 9.79 7.82
C HIS A 136 6.32 8.92 7.19
N PRO A 137 7.05 8.10 7.99
CA PRO A 137 8.18 7.32 7.50
C PRO A 137 7.79 6.19 6.53
N ASN A 138 6.56 5.68 6.61
CA ASN A 138 6.04 4.65 5.72
C ASN A 138 5.12 5.27 4.66
N THR A 139 5.68 6.12 3.80
CA THR A 139 4.92 6.79 2.74
C THR A 139 5.25 6.22 1.38
N ALA A 140 4.20 5.88 0.63
CA ALA A 140 4.27 5.62 -0.81
C ALA A 140 3.27 6.53 -1.54
N ILE A 141 3.75 7.24 -2.56
CA ILE A 141 2.90 8.04 -3.45
C ILE A 141 2.84 7.33 -4.79
N LEU A 142 1.63 7.11 -5.30
CA LEU A 142 1.37 6.40 -6.54
C LEU A 142 0.90 7.38 -7.62
N ASP A 143 1.73 7.64 -8.61
CA ASP A 143 1.35 8.33 -9.83
C ASP A 143 0.87 7.32 -10.87
N MET A 144 -0.41 7.32 -11.18
CA MET A 144 -1.04 6.36 -12.09
C MET A 144 -1.65 7.04 -13.30
N THR A 145 -1.45 6.49 -14.50
CA THR A 145 -2.04 7.00 -15.74
C THR A 145 -2.31 5.89 -16.75
N ASP A 146 -3.32 6.09 -17.58
CA ASP A 146 -3.60 5.30 -18.80
C ASP A 146 -3.34 6.08 -20.08
N GLY A 147 -2.85 7.33 -19.95
CA GLY A 147 -2.63 8.26 -21.06
C GLY A 147 -3.76 9.29 -21.22
N HIS A 148 -4.95 9.03 -20.69
CA HIS A 148 -6.09 9.95 -20.69
C HIS A 148 -6.40 10.49 -19.31
N LYS A 149 -6.30 9.62 -18.30
CA LYS A 149 -6.55 9.92 -16.89
C LYS A 149 -5.24 9.86 -16.11
N LYS A 150 -5.08 10.77 -15.16
CA LYS A 150 -3.99 10.76 -14.19
C LYS A 150 -4.57 10.85 -12.77
N VAL A 151 -4.06 10.01 -11.86
CA VAL A 151 -4.39 10.00 -10.42
C VAL A 151 -3.08 9.92 -9.64
N GLN A 152 -2.99 10.70 -8.57
CA GLN A 152 -1.92 10.65 -7.58
C GLN A 152 -2.51 10.43 -6.19
#